data_43b1afc5892b44dc2300dd09693a6fd7
#
_entry.id   43b1afc5892b44dc2300dd09693a6fd7
#
_cell.length_a   1.000
_cell.length_b   1.000
_cell.length_c   1.000
_cell.angle_alpha   90.00
_cell.angle_beta   90.00
_cell.angle_gamma   90.00
#
_symmetry.space_group_name_H-M   'P 1'
#
loop_
_entity.id
_entity.type
_entity.pdbx_description
1 polymer ?
#
loop_
_entity_poly.entity_id
_entity_poly.type
_entity_poly.pdbx_seq_one_letter_code
_entity_poly.pdbx_strand_id
1 'polypeptide(L)'
;MFPLLLQINDRAIEHINESAGQLAVMNDFYEQQLKEACDSMIYQKEGRVILEISRFESLHPALKSGVARECIHLASGRLKDITSTHIGALVKLAGQQSGRKINLPYGIIAEKSFGEVILFAGRCDDEKEEIHITQKELEALSATGEQKNIKLSADGSYVTLCLQDFNGKMDEIPKKPYTKWFDYDKMKKGFEI
;
A
#
# COMPACT_ATOMS: atom_id res chain seq x y z
N MET A 1 -21.48 -33.92 -21.67
CA MET A 1 -21.17 -34.02 -20.24
C MET A 1 -22.34 -34.60 -19.43
N PHE A 2 -23.54 -34.03 -19.47
CA PHE A 2 -24.72 -34.54 -18.74
C PHE A 2 -25.08 -36.00 -19.00
N PRO A 3 -25.07 -36.55 -20.23
CA PRO A 3 -25.40 -37.96 -20.44
C PRO A 3 -24.48 -38.97 -19.72
N LEU A 4 -23.20 -38.61 -19.50
CA LEU A 4 -22.28 -39.45 -18.73
C LEU A 4 -22.54 -39.40 -17.25
N LEU A 5 -22.97 -38.26 -16.72
CA LEU A 5 -23.37 -38.11 -15.30
C LEU A 5 -24.61 -38.95 -14.97
N LEU A 6 -25.59 -38.97 -15.88
CA LEU A 6 -26.81 -39.76 -15.70
C LEU A 6 -26.54 -41.29 -15.73
N GLN A 7 -25.46 -41.73 -16.36
CA GLN A 7 -25.06 -43.17 -16.28
C GLN A 7 -24.48 -43.54 -14.92
N ILE A 8 -23.93 -42.57 -14.18
CA ILE A 8 -23.36 -42.80 -12.86
C ILE A 8 -24.44 -42.59 -11.78
N ASN A 9 -25.26 -41.59 -11.94
CA ASN A 9 -26.35 -41.22 -11.03
C ASN A 9 -27.52 -40.65 -11.84
N ASP A 10 -28.63 -41.35 -11.88
CA ASP A 10 -29.86 -41.00 -12.59
C ASP A 10 -30.47 -39.68 -12.09
N ARG A 11 -30.22 -39.31 -10.84
CA ARG A 11 -30.66 -38.07 -10.22
C ARG A 11 -29.59 -36.95 -10.20
N ALA A 12 -28.50 -37.11 -10.96
CA ALA A 12 -27.41 -36.16 -10.92
C ALA A 12 -27.83 -34.72 -11.26
N ILE A 13 -28.71 -34.54 -12.23
CA ILE A 13 -29.21 -33.21 -12.64
C ILE A 13 -30.06 -32.60 -11.53
N GLU A 14 -30.91 -33.40 -10.89
CA GLU A 14 -31.78 -32.97 -9.79
C GLU A 14 -30.94 -32.46 -8.60
N HIS A 15 -29.94 -33.26 -8.17
CA HIS A 15 -29.04 -32.89 -7.09
C HIS A 15 -28.17 -31.65 -7.42
N ILE A 16 -27.76 -31.47 -8.68
CA ILE A 16 -27.06 -30.27 -9.11
C ILE A 16 -27.96 -29.03 -9.01
N ASN A 17 -29.22 -29.14 -9.44
CA ASN A 17 -30.21 -28.05 -9.35
C ASN A 17 -30.53 -27.68 -7.92
N GLU A 18 -30.72 -28.68 -7.05
CA GLU A 18 -30.93 -28.46 -5.62
C GLU A 18 -29.78 -27.73 -4.97
N SER A 19 -28.52 -28.19 -5.26
CA SER A 19 -27.33 -27.56 -4.75
C SER A 19 -27.14 -26.14 -5.28
N ALA A 20 -27.43 -25.93 -6.56
CA ALA A 20 -27.40 -24.59 -7.17
C ALA A 20 -28.41 -23.64 -6.54
N GLY A 21 -29.63 -24.14 -6.24
CA GLY A 21 -30.65 -23.36 -5.53
C GLY A 21 -30.21 -22.96 -4.13
N GLN A 22 -29.62 -23.88 -3.38
CA GLN A 22 -29.09 -23.59 -2.03
C GLN A 22 -27.97 -22.57 -2.08
N LEU A 23 -27.03 -22.71 -3.04
CA LEU A 23 -25.94 -21.76 -3.23
C LEU A 23 -26.45 -20.37 -3.63
N ALA A 24 -27.53 -20.27 -4.43
CA ALA A 24 -28.13 -19.00 -4.78
C ALA A 24 -28.66 -18.25 -3.55
N VAL A 25 -29.40 -18.95 -2.67
CA VAL A 25 -29.88 -18.36 -1.42
C VAL A 25 -28.73 -17.91 -0.50
N MET A 26 -27.69 -18.73 -0.39
CA MET A 26 -26.50 -18.35 0.39
C MET A 26 -25.79 -17.15 -0.21
N ASN A 27 -25.69 -17.07 -1.54
CA ASN A 27 -25.09 -15.94 -2.22
C ASN A 27 -25.91 -14.66 -2.02
N ASP A 28 -27.23 -14.71 -2.10
CA ASP A 28 -28.10 -13.55 -1.84
C ASP A 28 -27.88 -13.00 -0.43
N PHE A 29 -27.80 -13.87 0.56
CA PHE A 29 -27.48 -13.46 1.93
C PHE A 29 -26.08 -12.81 2.03
N TYR A 30 -25.08 -13.43 1.39
CA TYR A 30 -23.72 -12.90 1.37
C TYR A 30 -23.67 -11.51 0.72
N GLU A 31 -24.30 -11.33 -0.43
CA GLU A 31 -24.32 -10.04 -1.15
C GLU A 31 -25.03 -8.95 -0.34
N GLN A 32 -26.10 -9.29 0.36
CA GLN A 32 -26.78 -8.35 1.27
C GLN A 32 -25.84 -7.93 2.41
N GLN A 33 -25.19 -8.88 3.08
CA GLN A 33 -24.27 -8.60 4.17
C GLN A 33 -23.04 -7.82 3.70
N LEU A 34 -22.54 -8.14 2.49
CA LEU A 34 -21.43 -7.41 1.87
C LEU A 34 -21.80 -5.95 1.60
N LYS A 35 -23.00 -5.72 1.04
CA LYS A 35 -23.49 -4.36 0.77
C LYS A 35 -23.62 -3.54 2.05
N GLU A 36 -24.25 -4.08 3.08
CA GLU A 36 -24.38 -3.43 4.39
C GLU A 36 -23.00 -3.09 4.99
N ALA A 37 -22.04 -4.02 4.88
CA ALA A 37 -20.68 -3.80 5.32
C ALA A 37 -20.00 -2.66 4.53
N CYS A 38 -20.06 -2.69 3.19
CA CYS A 38 -19.49 -1.66 2.33
C CYS A 38 -20.07 -0.27 2.63
N ASP A 39 -21.41 -0.16 2.72
CA ASP A 39 -22.11 1.10 3.00
C ASP A 39 -21.74 1.69 4.37
N SER A 40 -21.34 0.85 5.32
CA SER A 40 -20.98 1.28 6.67
C SER A 40 -19.55 1.75 6.87
N MET A 41 -18.60 1.35 5.99
CA MET A 41 -17.17 1.55 6.21
C MET A 41 -16.39 2.06 5.00
N ILE A 42 -17.00 2.09 3.80
CA ILE A 42 -16.36 2.63 2.60
C ILE A 42 -17.00 3.97 2.27
N TYR A 43 -16.19 4.99 2.06
CA TYR A 43 -16.65 6.29 1.58
C TYR A 43 -15.70 6.86 0.53
N GLN A 44 -16.21 7.75 -0.29
CA GLN A 44 -15.44 8.41 -1.33
C GLN A 44 -15.31 9.89 -1.04
N LYS A 45 -14.08 10.40 -1.13
CA LYS A 45 -13.79 11.81 -0.94
C LYS A 45 -12.67 12.24 -1.91
N GLU A 46 -12.91 13.30 -2.65
CA GLU A 46 -11.90 13.89 -3.56
C GLU A 46 -11.26 12.89 -4.54
N GLY A 47 -12.07 11.98 -5.10
CA GLY A 47 -11.59 10.94 -6.02
C GLY A 47 -10.80 9.81 -5.35
N ARG A 48 -10.80 9.74 -4.02
CA ARG A 48 -10.18 8.68 -3.23
C ARG A 48 -11.25 7.78 -2.64
N VAL A 49 -10.96 6.50 -2.54
CA VAL A 49 -11.76 5.53 -1.81
C VAL A 49 -11.11 5.29 -0.45
N ILE A 50 -11.87 5.43 0.60
CA ILE A 50 -11.38 5.35 1.98
C ILE A 50 -12.12 4.22 2.67
N LEU A 51 -11.35 3.30 3.28
CA LEU A 51 -11.83 2.16 4.06
C LEU A 51 -11.51 2.35 5.53
N GLU A 52 -12.52 2.38 6.39
CA GLU A 52 -12.36 2.45 7.85
C GLU A 52 -11.91 1.11 8.42
N ILE A 53 -10.75 1.07 9.08
CA ILE A 53 -10.11 -0.17 9.52
C ILE A 53 -10.77 -0.76 10.75
N SER A 54 -11.21 0.05 11.70
CA SER A 54 -11.80 -0.44 12.95
C SER A 54 -12.98 -1.38 12.71
N ARG A 55 -13.85 -1.01 11.79
CA ARG A 55 -14.99 -1.83 11.37
C ARG A 55 -14.56 -3.00 10.48
N PHE A 56 -13.62 -2.75 9.56
CA PHE A 56 -13.10 -3.78 8.67
C PHE A 56 -12.45 -4.94 9.44
N GLU A 57 -11.68 -4.66 10.48
CA GLU A 57 -11.02 -5.70 11.28
C GLU A 57 -12.00 -6.60 12.03
N SER A 58 -13.16 -6.08 12.42
CA SER A 58 -14.21 -6.85 13.09
C SER A 58 -15.03 -7.78 12.18
N LEU A 59 -14.88 -7.62 10.84
CA LEU A 59 -15.63 -8.44 9.89
C LEU A 59 -15.19 -9.90 9.87
N HIS A 60 -16.13 -10.75 9.51
CA HIS A 60 -15.83 -12.14 9.15
C HIS A 60 -14.89 -12.20 7.95
N PRO A 61 -13.89 -13.12 7.90
CA PRO A 61 -12.91 -13.21 6.82
C PRO A 61 -13.51 -13.27 5.40
N ALA A 62 -14.64 -13.94 5.23
CA ALA A 62 -15.36 -14.02 3.96
C ALA A 62 -15.78 -12.63 3.45
N LEU A 63 -16.27 -11.76 4.33
CA LEU A 63 -16.70 -10.40 3.98
C LEU A 63 -15.49 -9.48 3.75
N LYS A 64 -14.39 -9.66 4.46
CA LYS A 64 -13.16 -8.87 4.26
C LYS A 64 -12.68 -8.92 2.81
N SER A 65 -12.71 -10.08 2.19
CA SER A 65 -12.31 -10.25 0.78
C SER A 65 -13.26 -9.53 -0.18
N GLY A 66 -14.56 -9.56 0.10
CA GLY A 66 -15.58 -8.87 -0.67
C GLY A 66 -15.44 -7.35 -0.57
N VAL A 67 -15.31 -6.83 0.66
CA VAL A 67 -15.10 -5.38 0.91
C VAL A 67 -13.81 -4.88 0.25
N ALA A 68 -12.70 -5.62 0.38
CA ALA A 68 -11.45 -5.28 -0.28
C ALA A 68 -11.58 -5.24 -1.82
N ARG A 69 -12.32 -6.20 -2.40
CA ARG A 69 -12.62 -6.22 -3.83
C ARG A 69 -13.43 -5.01 -4.26
N GLU A 70 -14.44 -4.63 -3.47
CA GLU A 70 -15.27 -3.46 -3.74
C GLU A 70 -14.47 -2.15 -3.64
N CYS A 71 -13.57 -2.01 -2.67
CA CYS A 71 -12.66 -0.87 -2.61
C CYS A 71 -11.82 -0.72 -3.89
N ILE A 72 -11.27 -1.83 -4.41
CA ILE A 72 -10.50 -1.81 -5.66
C ILE A 72 -11.41 -1.47 -6.84
N HIS A 73 -12.63 -2.01 -6.87
CA HIS A 73 -13.62 -1.69 -7.91
C HIS A 73 -13.96 -0.20 -7.94
N LEU A 74 -14.29 0.37 -6.80
CA LEU A 74 -14.63 1.80 -6.68
C LEU A 74 -13.46 2.72 -7.07
N ALA A 75 -12.23 2.31 -6.73
CA ALA A 75 -11.04 3.09 -7.05
C ALA A 75 -10.63 3.00 -8.53
N SER A 76 -10.80 1.83 -9.17
CA SER A 76 -10.34 1.59 -10.54
C SER A 76 -11.44 1.68 -11.61
N GLY A 77 -12.71 1.57 -11.19
CA GLY A 77 -13.87 1.43 -12.08
C GLY A 77 -13.92 0.08 -12.82
N ARG A 78 -13.03 -0.87 -12.49
CA ARG A 78 -12.87 -2.15 -13.21
C ARG A 78 -12.55 -3.28 -12.25
N LEU A 79 -13.01 -4.51 -12.61
CA LEU A 79 -12.68 -5.74 -11.87
C LEU A 79 -11.89 -6.75 -12.72
N LYS A 80 -11.71 -6.50 -14.01
CA LYS A 80 -10.91 -7.36 -14.87
C LYS A 80 -9.46 -7.39 -14.33
N ASP A 81 -8.81 -8.53 -14.35
CA ASP A 81 -7.43 -8.74 -13.89
C ASP A 81 -7.19 -8.53 -12.37
N ILE A 82 -8.24 -8.28 -11.58
CA ILE A 82 -8.13 -8.28 -10.11
C ILE A 82 -8.18 -9.72 -9.62
N THR A 83 -7.04 -10.19 -9.12
CA THR A 83 -6.85 -11.55 -8.61
C THR A 83 -6.98 -11.61 -7.09
N SER A 84 -7.10 -12.84 -6.56
CA SER A 84 -7.08 -13.08 -5.11
C SER A 84 -5.80 -12.56 -4.43
N THR A 85 -4.69 -12.49 -5.16
CA THR A 85 -3.42 -11.92 -4.67
C THR A 85 -3.56 -10.44 -4.35
N HIS A 86 -4.20 -9.66 -5.24
CA HIS A 86 -4.42 -8.22 -5.03
C HIS A 86 -5.38 -7.97 -3.87
N ILE A 87 -6.47 -8.74 -3.79
CA ILE A 87 -7.42 -8.67 -2.68
C ILE A 87 -6.71 -9.02 -1.36
N GLY A 88 -5.94 -10.11 -1.34
CA GLY A 88 -5.19 -10.53 -0.16
C GLY A 88 -4.13 -9.52 0.28
N ALA A 89 -3.49 -8.83 -0.68
CA ALA A 89 -2.53 -7.76 -0.39
C ALA A 89 -3.22 -6.57 0.32
N LEU A 90 -4.40 -6.16 -0.15
CA LEU A 90 -5.18 -5.09 0.47
C LEU A 90 -5.66 -5.47 1.89
N VAL A 91 -6.16 -6.69 2.08
CA VAL A 91 -6.55 -7.21 3.40
C VAL A 91 -5.36 -7.22 4.37
N LYS A 92 -4.19 -7.64 3.90
CA LYS A 92 -2.95 -7.62 4.71
C LYS A 92 -2.50 -6.21 5.05
N LEU A 93 -2.65 -5.26 4.11
CA LEU A 93 -2.27 -3.87 4.32
C LEU A 93 -3.03 -3.24 5.49
N ALA A 94 -4.32 -3.56 5.64
CA ALA A 94 -5.14 -3.06 6.74
C ALA A 94 -4.54 -3.35 8.12
N GLY A 95 -3.92 -4.52 8.30
CA GLY A 95 -3.25 -4.92 9.55
C GLY A 95 -1.80 -4.45 9.69
N GLN A 96 -1.25 -3.68 8.73
CA GLN A 96 0.14 -3.21 8.80
C GLN A 96 0.27 -1.85 9.50
N GLN A 97 1.54 -1.42 9.67
CA GLN A 97 1.84 -0.09 10.21
C GLN A 97 1.44 1.03 9.24
N SER A 98 1.08 2.19 9.78
CA SER A 98 0.78 3.39 8.98
C SER A 98 1.97 3.82 8.12
N GLY A 99 1.69 4.37 6.94
CA GLY A 99 2.69 4.75 5.95
C GLY A 99 3.05 3.65 4.95
N ARG A 100 2.57 2.40 5.14
CA ARG A 100 2.76 1.33 4.16
C ARG A 100 1.89 1.56 2.94
N LYS A 101 2.46 1.28 1.77
CA LYS A 101 1.80 1.41 0.45
C LYS A 101 1.91 0.10 -0.32
N ILE A 102 0.93 -0.17 -1.13
CA ILE A 102 0.94 -1.26 -2.11
C ILE A 102 0.45 -0.75 -3.46
N ASN A 103 1.03 -1.30 -4.52
CA ASN A 103 0.59 -1.05 -5.89
C ASN A 103 -0.46 -2.09 -6.27
N LEU A 104 -1.58 -1.62 -6.80
CA LEU A 104 -2.66 -2.42 -7.34
C LEU A 104 -2.75 -2.21 -8.86
N PRO A 105 -3.43 -3.11 -9.60
CA PRO A 105 -3.67 -2.92 -11.02
C PRO A 105 -4.30 -1.57 -11.34
N TYR A 106 -4.16 -1.15 -12.60
CA TYR A 106 -4.71 0.11 -13.13
C TYR A 106 -4.12 1.39 -12.54
N GLY A 107 -2.90 1.31 -11.99
CA GLY A 107 -2.26 2.47 -11.40
C GLY A 107 -2.93 2.93 -10.11
N ILE A 108 -3.57 2.04 -9.38
CA ILE A 108 -4.13 2.33 -8.06
C ILE A 108 -3.08 2.08 -7.01
N ILE A 109 -2.94 3.02 -6.10
CA ILE A 109 -2.14 2.90 -4.88
C ILE A 109 -3.09 2.76 -3.71
N ALA A 110 -2.81 1.81 -2.84
CA ALA A 110 -3.45 1.73 -1.55
C ALA A 110 -2.43 2.04 -0.45
N GLU A 111 -2.73 3.02 0.37
CA GLU A 111 -1.89 3.50 1.47
C GLU A 111 -2.60 3.29 2.80
N LYS A 112 -1.89 2.72 3.77
CA LYS A 112 -2.32 2.62 5.16
C LYS A 112 -2.07 3.94 5.87
N SER A 113 -3.13 4.61 6.31
CA SER A 113 -3.10 5.75 7.21
C SER A 113 -3.55 5.33 8.62
N PHE A 114 -3.59 6.24 9.58
CA PHE A 114 -3.75 5.93 11.00
C PHE A 114 -4.96 5.04 11.36
N GLY A 115 -6.10 5.22 10.78
CA GLY A 115 -7.31 4.39 11.05
C GLY A 115 -7.98 3.94 9.76
N GLU A 116 -7.34 4.16 8.62
CA GLU A 116 -7.92 4.03 7.30
C GLU A 116 -6.98 3.39 6.31
N VAL A 117 -7.52 2.79 5.26
CA VAL A 117 -6.79 2.49 4.04
C VAL A 117 -7.36 3.37 2.94
N ILE A 118 -6.50 4.15 2.30
CA ILE A 118 -6.85 5.11 1.26
C ILE A 118 -6.40 4.58 -0.08
N LEU A 119 -7.33 4.40 -1.02
CA LEU A 119 -7.05 4.01 -2.39
C LEU A 119 -7.23 5.21 -3.31
N PHE A 120 -6.26 5.47 -4.17
CA PHE A 120 -6.30 6.58 -5.13
C PHE A 120 -5.57 6.22 -6.41
N ALA A 121 -5.96 6.86 -7.52
CA ALA A 121 -5.23 6.77 -8.76
C ALA A 121 -3.93 7.56 -8.62
N GLY A 122 -2.81 6.90 -8.86
CA GLY A 122 -1.49 7.50 -8.78
C GLY A 122 -0.47 6.56 -9.40
N ARG A 123 0.64 7.07 -9.82
CA ARG A 123 1.85 6.26 -9.85
C ARG A 123 2.38 6.28 -8.42
N CYS A 124 2.68 5.12 -7.83
CA CYS A 124 3.75 5.10 -6.85
C CYS A 124 4.96 5.57 -7.62
N ASP A 125 5.25 6.82 -7.52
CA ASP A 125 6.61 7.26 -7.63
C ASP A 125 7.31 6.69 -6.37
N ASP A 126 7.59 5.36 -6.42
CA ASP A 126 8.80 4.78 -5.86
C ASP A 126 9.99 5.20 -6.76
N GLU A 127 9.86 6.27 -7.52
CA GLU A 127 10.95 7.18 -7.72
C GLU A 127 11.19 7.75 -6.32
N LYS A 128 11.95 6.98 -5.53
CA LYS A 128 12.85 7.60 -4.56
C LYS A 128 13.40 8.77 -5.38
N GLU A 129 13.04 9.99 -5.01
CA GLU A 129 13.79 11.14 -5.50
C GLU A 129 15.20 10.87 -5.01
N GLU A 130 15.97 10.16 -5.83
CA GLU A 130 17.38 9.91 -5.60
C GLU A 130 18.04 11.27 -5.69
N ILE A 131 18.31 11.85 -4.56
CA ILE A 131 18.99 13.13 -4.49
C ILE A 131 20.46 12.83 -4.76
N HIS A 132 20.86 13.03 -6.00
CA HIS A 132 22.26 12.92 -6.38
C HIS A 132 23.03 14.14 -5.86
N ILE A 133 23.89 13.91 -4.90
CA ILE A 133 24.83 14.93 -4.43
C ILE A 133 26.11 14.77 -5.21
N THR A 134 26.41 15.76 -6.03
CA THR A 134 27.60 15.74 -6.88
C THR A 134 28.89 16.05 -6.09
N GLN A 135 30.04 15.58 -6.60
CA GLN A 135 31.34 15.87 -6.02
C GLN A 135 31.58 17.38 -5.87
N LYS A 136 31.17 18.18 -6.85
CA LYS A 136 31.32 19.65 -6.81
C LYS A 136 30.55 20.29 -5.66
N GLU A 137 29.38 19.77 -5.33
CA GLU A 137 28.57 20.25 -4.21
C GLU A 137 29.19 19.87 -2.86
N LEU A 138 29.79 18.68 -2.76
CA LEU A 138 30.54 18.26 -1.57
C LEU A 138 31.81 19.10 -1.37
N GLU A 139 32.53 19.39 -2.44
CA GLU A 139 33.71 20.27 -2.41
C GLU A 139 33.36 21.72 -2.02
N ALA A 140 32.21 22.23 -2.50
CA ALA A 140 31.70 23.55 -2.10
C ALA A 140 31.35 23.61 -0.61
N LEU A 141 30.70 22.57 -0.07
CA LEU A 141 30.41 22.45 1.39
C LEU A 141 31.69 22.40 2.22
N SER A 142 32.72 21.72 1.70
CA SER A 142 34.03 21.65 2.36
C SER A 142 34.77 23.01 2.36
N ALA A 143 34.60 23.82 1.32
CA ALA A 143 35.25 25.10 1.19
C ALA A 143 34.60 26.24 2.00
N THR A 144 33.23 26.19 2.12
CA THR A 144 32.48 27.26 2.78
C THR A 144 32.17 26.96 4.24
N GLY A 145 32.19 25.69 4.67
CA GLY A 145 31.75 25.27 6.02
C GLY A 145 30.29 25.51 6.31
N GLU A 146 29.50 25.82 5.27
CA GLU A 146 28.09 26.11 5.39
C GLU A 146 27.24 24.82 5.40
N GLN A 147 26.01 24.93 5.92
CA GLN A 147 25.01 23.88 5.88
C GLN A 147 24.20 24.00 4.59
N LYS A 148 23.94 22.89 3.90
CA LYS A 148 23.07 22.83 2.73
C LYS A 148 21.77 22.13 3.08
N ASN A 149 20.65 22.82 2.90
CA ASN A 149 19.32 22.24 3.04
C ASN A 149 18.81 21.77 1.69
N ILE A 150 18.47 20.49 1.60
CA ILE A 150 17.91 19.86 0.40
C ILE A 150 16.46 19.49 0.71
N LYS A 151 15.53 20.03 -0.05
CA LYS A 151 14.10 19.73 0.09
C LYS A 151 13.81 18.33 -0.46
N LEU A 152 13.17 17.46 0.34
CA LEU A 152 12.88 16.07 0.00
C LEU A 152 11.56 15.90 -0.72
N SER A 153 10.55 16.68 -0.37
CA SER A 153 9.20 16.51 -0.93
C SER A 153 8.36 17.78 -0.82
N ALA A 154 7.17 17.73 -1.43
CA ALA A 154 6.23 18.84 -1.44
C ALA A 154 5.63 19.16 -0.05
N ASP A 155 5.70 18.24 0.91
CA ASP A 155 5.22 18.41 2.29
C ASP A 155 6.13 19.32 3.14
N GLY A 156 7.26 19.75 2.59
CA GLY A 156 8.21 20.64 3.26
C GLY A 156 9.30 19.92 4.06
N SER A 157 9.39 18.60 4.00
CA SER A 157 10.50 17.87 4.61
C SER A 157 11.82 18.20 3.89
N TYR A 158 12.90 18.29 4.66
CA TYR A 158 14.25 18.60 4.14
C TYR A 158 15.34 17.82 4.87
N VAL A 159 16.43 17.60 4.19
CA VAL A 159 17.68 17.07 4.78
C VAL A 159 18.70 18.19 4.82
N THR A 160 19.34 18.36 5.97
CA THR A 160 20.45 19.29 6.14
C THR A 160 21.77 18.52 6.07
N LEU A 161 22.61 18.87 5.14
CA LEU A 161 23.98 18.36 5.04
C LEU A 161 24.94 19.37 5.69
N CYS A 162 25.81 18.86 6.54
CA CYS A 162 26.91 19.64 7.12
C CYS A 162 28.17 18.79 7.21
N LEU A 163 29.31 19.42 7.04
CA LEU A 163 30.61 18.82 7.27
C LEU A 163 31.08 19.20 8.67
N GLN A 164 31.66 18.23 9.37
CA GLN A 164 32.25 18.46 10.69
C GLN A 164 33.61 17.75 10.75
N ASP A 165 34.57 18.40 11.39
CA ASP A 165 35.85 17.79 11.64
C ASP A 165 35.74 16.62 12.60
N PHE A 166 36.36 15.50 12.25
CA PHE A 166 36.37 14.29 13.04
C PHE A 166 37.72 14.14 13.79
N ASN A 167 37.66 14.11 15.09
CA ASN A 167 38.82 13.98 15.96
C ASN A 167 39.33 12.53 16.12
N GLY A 168 38.82 11.58 15.34
CA GLY A 168 39.23 10.17 15.35
C GLY A 168 38.57 9.31 16.42
N LYS A 169 37.70 9.86 17.27
CA LYS A 169 37.02 9.12 18.33
C LYS A 169 35.58 8.83 17.97
N MET A 170 35.29 7.59 17.62
CA MET A 170 33.95 7.12 17.24
C MET A 170 32.89 7.28 18.34
N ASP A 171 33.31 7.22 19.60
CA ASP A 171 32.39 7.31 20.75
C ASP A 171 31.88 8.74 21.00
N GLU A 172 32.56 9.75 20.46
CA GLU A 172 32.17 11.15 20.55
C GLU A 172 31.18 11.60 19.47
N ILE A 173 30.84 10.73 18.52
CA ILE A 173 29.84 11.01 17.48
C ILE A 173 28.45 11.07 18.11
N PRO A 174 27.73 12.23 18.04
CA PRO A 174 26.42 12.37 18.63
C PRO A 174 25.40 11.47 17.95
N LYS A 175 24.81 10.52 18.69
CA LYS A 175 23.70 9.67 18.20
C LYS A 175 22.37 10.38 18.41
N LYS A 176 22.04 11.29 17.52
CA LYS A 176 20.72 11.97 17.54
C LYS A 176 19.72 11.22 16.64
N PRO A 177 18.41 11.17 17.00
CA PRO A 177 17.40 10.64 16.12
C PRO A 177 17.40 11.45 14.80
N TYR A 178 17.15 10.75 13.68
CA TYR A 178 17.14 11.33 12.33
C TYR A 178 18.48 11.92 11.83
N THR A 179 19.59 11.59 12.47
CA THR A 179 20.94 12.01 12.05
C THR A 179 21.73 10.79 11.62
N LYS A 180 22.39 10.87 10.46
CA LYS A 180 23.30 9.85 9.94
C LYS A 180 24.67 10.49 9.72
N TRP A 181 25.72 9.74 10.04
CA TRP A 181 27.10 10.15 9.86
C TRP A 181 27.74 9.32 8.75
N PHE A 182 28.45 9.98 7.89
CA PHE A 182 29.15 9.38 6.77
C PHE A 182 30.58 9.85 6.71
N ASP A 183 31.46 8.98 6.26
CA ASP A 183 32.88 9.28 6.04
C ASP A 183 33.02 10.06 4.74
N TYR A 184 33.43 11.31 4.84
CA TYR A 184 33.58 12.20 3.67
C TYR A 184 34.55 11.65 2.62
N ASP A 185 35.66 11.00 3.05
CA ASP A 185 36.65 10.45 2.13
C ASP A 185 36.10 9.29 1.28
N LYS A 186 35.12 8.56 1.81
CA LYS A 186 34.43 7.48 1.08
C LYS A 186 33.37 8.01 0.12
N MET A 187 32.90 9.24 0.32
CA MET A 187 31.82 9.84 -0.44
C MET A 187 32.27 10.82 -1.54
N LYS A 188 33.60 11.01 -1.74
CA LYS A 188 34.18 11.93 -2.74
C LYS A 188 33.67 11.74 -4.17
N LYS A 189 33.09 10.58 -4.51
CA LYS A 189 32.55 10.31 -5.85
C LYS A 189 31.08 10.72 -6.02
N GLY A 190 30.46 11.33 -4.99
CA GLY A 190 29.03 11.57 -4.91
C GLY A 190 28.28 10.40 -4.24
N PHE A 191 27.07 10.63 -3.79
CA PHE A 191 26.20 9.61 -3.19
C PHE A 191 24.72 9.96 -3.41
N GLU A 192 23.89 8.96 -3.22
CA GLU A 192 22.43 9.03 -3.33
C GLU A 192 21.80 8.94 -1.93
N ILE A 193 20.76 9.73 -1.69
CA ILE A 193 19.98 9.74 -0.43
C ILE A 193 18.58 9.27 -0.72
#